data_38e03c96c4486fb30807a1a124fbe7f5
#
_entry.id   38e03c96c4486fb30807a1a124fbe7f5
#
_cell.length_a   1.000
_cell.length_b   1.000
_cell.length_c   1.000
_cell.angle_alpha   90.00
_cell.angle_beta   90.00
_cell.angle_gamma   90.00
#
_symmetry.space_group_name_H-M   'P 1'
#
loop_
_entity.id
_entity.type
_entity.pdbx_description
1 polymer ?
#
loop_
_entity_poly.entity_id
_entity_poly.type
_entity_poly.pdbx_seq_one_letter_code
_entity_poly.pdbx_strand_id
1 'polypeptide(L)'
;MQNRRGLFAGMQSGRLSGFVPYKGTKDLPNAGRISRFIRNFVDMKVALCQFSMEWEAAARNLRRAEELVAQAGADLALLPEMFATGFVTEPWRTALPDEEELLAWMRRTARRYATALAGSAVVRSGDRFANRFFFVRPAGGAERYDKRHLFSIGGEDAHFVAGRWRVVVEYGGLRFLPLVCYDLRFPVWCRCRSDYDAILCVASWPAPRREVWRTLLRARAIENQCYVVGVNRTGDDPWNHYAGDSAVVDFKGTPLCEADASEGVFTARLDREALDR
;
A
#
# COMPACT_ATOMS: atom_id res chain seq x y z
N MET A 1 0.97 -44.79 -40.53
CA MET A 1 -0.28 -45.53 -40.80
C MET A 1 -1.30 -45.15 -39.75
N GLN A 2 -2.50 -44.76 -40.21
CA GLN A 2 -3.78 -44.55 -39.54
C GLN A 2 -3.90 -43.26 -38.64
N ASN A 3 -4.33 -42.26 -39.23
CA ASN A 3 -5.62 -41.53 -39.37
C ASN A 3 -6.68 -41.79 -38.30
N ARG A 4 -7.02 -40.75 -37.52
CA ARG A 4 -8.39 -40.46 -37.15
C ARG A 4 -8.66 -38.94 -37.13
N ARG A 5 -9.37 -38.52 -38.20
CA ARG A 5 -10.15 -37.29 -38.26
C ARG A 5 -11.55 -37.57 -37.66
N GLY A 6 -12.15 -36.52 -37.13
CA GLY A 6 -13.62 -36.38 -37.03
C GLY A 6 -14.14 -36.23 -35.62
N LEU A 7 -14.58 -35.03 -35.26
CA LEU A 7 -15.99 -34.65 -35.10
C LEU A 7 -16.08 -33.21 -34.58
N PHE A 8 -16.31 -32.29 -35.53
CA PHE A 8 -16.95 -31.01 -35.18
C PHE A 8 -18.36 -31.07 -35.74
N ALA A 9 -19.39 -31.00 -34.91
CA ALA A 9 -20.75 -30.66 -35.31
C ALA A 9 -21.51 -30.03 -34.12
N GLY A 10 -21.82 -28.76 -34.30
CA GLY A 10 -23.14 -28.20 -33.97
C GLY A 10 -23.45 -27.86 -32.53
N MET A 11 -23.33 -26.59 -32.16
CA MET A 11 -24.32 -25.99 -31.24
C MET A 11 -24.66 -24.59 -31.72
N GLN A 12 -25.95 -24.40 -31.95
CA GLN A 12 -26.63 -23.25 -32.54
C GLN A 12 -26.60 -22.03 -31.62
N SER A 13 -26.63 -20.87 -32.27
CA SER A 13 -26.89 -19.54 -31.73
C SER A 13 -28.23 -19.44 -31.01
N GLY A 14 -28.22 -19.25 -29.70
CA GLY A 14 -29.37 -18.83 -28.91
C GLY A 14 -29.32 -17.31 -28.69
N ARG A 15 -30.20 -16.57 -29.37
CA ARG A 15 -30.45 -15.14 -29.08
C ARG A 15 -31.18 -15.05 -27.75
N LEU A 16 -30.63 -14.33 -26.79
CA LEU A 16 -31.35 -13.80 -25.63
C LEU A 16 -31.75 -12.35 -25.92
N SER A 17 -32.98 -12.17 -26.36
CA SER A 17 -33.69 -10.90 -26.40
C SER A 17 -34.29 -10.62 -25.02
N GLY A 18 -34.09 -9.42 -24.50
CA GLY A 18 -34.80 -9.00 -23.28
C GLY A 18 -34.12 -7.84 -22.55
N PHE A 19 -33.78 -6.78 -23.27
CA PHE A 19 -33.40 -5.50 -22.62
C PHE A 19 -34.68 -4.63 -22.58
N VAL A 20 -35.28 -4.46 -21.40
CA VAL A 20 -36.36 -3.51 -21.17
C VAL A 20 -35.72 -2.20 -20.66
N PRO A 21 -35.83 -1.07 -21.35
CA PRO A 21 -35.34 0.19 -20.86
C PRO A 21 -36.28 0.72 -19.78
N TYR A 22 -35.75 0.96 -18.57
CA TYR A 22 -36.44 1.64 -17.49
C TYR A 22 -36.59 3.14 -17.84
N LYS A 23 -37.80 3.55 -18.19
CA LYS A 23 -38.20 4.97 -18.27
C LYS A 23 -38.78 5.39 -16.92
N GLY A 24 -38.13 6.34 -16.26
CA GLY A 24 -38.64 6.93 -15.04
C GLY A 24 -37.73 8.00 -14.48
N THR A 25 -37.62 9.16 -15.17
CA THR A 25 -37.15 10.41 -14.56
C THR A 25 -38.34 11.10 -13.89
N LYS A 26 -38.33 11.18 -12.57
CA LYS A 26 -39.02 12.21 -11.81
C LYS A 26 -38.06 12.82 -10.81
N ASP A 27 -38.02 14.13 -10.86
CA ASP A 27 -37.19 15.06 -10.14
C ASP A 27 -37.02 14.73 -8.65
N LEU A 28 -35.78 14.57 -8.20
CA LEU A 28 -35.38 14.57 -6.80
C LEU A 28 -34.65 15.88 -6.49
N PRO A 29 -35.14 16.68 -5.53
CA PRO A 29 -34.43 17.89 -5.11
C PRO A 29 -33.25 17.49 -4.24
N ASN A 30 -32.04 17.86 -4.64
CA ASN A 30 -30.75 17.80 -4.01
C ASN A 30 -29.65 17.06 -4.80
N ALA A 31 -29.58 17.27 -6.10
CA ALA A 31 -28.48 16.76 -6.94
C ALA A 31 -27.08 17.34 -6.60
N GLY A 32 -27.02 18.40 -5.78
CA GLY A 32 -25.76 19.10 -5.45
C GLY A 32 -24.93 18.46 -4.31
N ARG A 33 -25.51 17.58 -3.49
CA ARG A 33 -24.81 16.96 -2.34
C ARG A 33 -24.44 15.50 -2.53
N ILE A 34 -25.05 14.81 -3.48
CA ILE A 34 -24.78 13.38 -3.77
C ILE A 34 -23.60 13.20 -4.72
N SER A 35 -23.23 14.21 -5.51
CA SER A 35 -22.13 14.17 -6.48
C SER A 35 -20.73 14.06 -5.84
N ARG A 36 -20.62 14.25 -4.52
CA ARG A 36 -19.35 14.10 -3.79
C ARG A 36 -19.02 12.67 -3.35
N PHE A 37 -19.98 11.73 -3.44
CA PHE A 37 -19.80 10.34 -2.99
C PHE A 37 -19.62 9.32 -4.12
N ILE A 38 -19.86 9.72 -5.38
CA ILE A 38 -19.50 8.91 -6.55
C ILE A 38 -18.40 9.67 -7.28
N ARG A 39 -17.21 9.75 -6.67
CA ARG A 39 -16.00 9.93 -7.46
C ARG A 39 -15.77 8.59 -8.17
N ASN A 40 -16.07 8.51 -9.44
CA ASN A 40 -15.39 7.56 -10.31
C ASN A 40 -13.91 7.93 -10.22
N PHE A 41 -13.14 7.26 -9.36
CA PHE A 41 -11.70 7.43 -9.25
C PHE A 41 -11.05 6.80 -10.47
N VAL A 42 -11.09 7.53 -11.59
CA VAL A 42 -10.28 7.23 -12.76
C VAL A 42 -8.82 7.62 -12.47
N ASP A 43 -8.60 8.51 -11.49
CA ASP A 43 -7.32 9.12 -11.17
C ASP A 43 -7.18 9.28 -9.64
N MET A 44 -6.32 8.49 -9.01
CA MET A 44 -6.09 8.50 -7.56
C MET A 44 -4.81 9.25 -7.22
N LYS A 45 -4.89 10.29 -6.39
CA LYS A 45 -3.71 10.95 -5.84
C LYS A 45 -3.18 10.17 -4.64
N VAL A 46 -1.93 9.72 -4.73
CA VAL A 46 -1.19 9.08 -3.63
C VAL A 46 -0.14 10.01 -3.06
N ALA A 47 0.14 9.90 -1.76
CA ALA A 47 1.17 10.65 -1.06
C ALA A 47 2.12 9.72 -0.32
N LEU A 48 3.41 9.97 -0.45
CA LEU A 48 4.50 9.33 0.26
C LEU A 48 4.91 10.26 1.41
N CYS A 49 4.59 9.90 2.64
CA CYS A 49 4.98 10.65 3.83
C CYS A 49 6.35 10.15 4.30
N GLN A 50 7.41 10.66 3.69
CA GLN A 50 8.78 10.32 4.04
C GLN A 50 9.27 11.14 5.21
N PHE A 51 9.69 10.50 6.31
CA PHE A 51 10.19 11.23 7.48
C PHE A 51 11.20 10.43 8.29
N SER A 52 11.98 11.14 9.11
CA SER A 52 12.86 10.59 10.12
C SER A 52 12.03 10.22 11.34
N MET A 53 12.05 8.95 11.69
CA MET A 53 11.39 8.47 12.89
C MET A 53 12.37 8.56 14.07
N GLU A 54 11.91 9.17 15.15
CA GLU A 54 12.64 9.14 16.38
C GLU A 54 12.55 7.74 17.01
N TRP A 55 13.70 7.16 17.35
CA TRP A 55 13.79 5.80 17.86
C TRP A 55 12.94 5.62 19.13
N GLU A 56 12.07 4.62 19.12
CA GLU A 56 11.19 4.23 20.23
C GLU A 56 10.26 5.34 20.77
N ALA A 57 10.03 6.41 20.03
CA ALA A 57 9.28 7.58 20.45
C ALA A 57 7.87 7.64 19.80
N ALA A 58 7.03 6.65 20.07
CA ALA A 58 5.74 6.47 19.38
C ALA A 58 4.87 7.73 19.35
N ALA A 59 4.70 8.42 20.47
CA ALA A 59 3.86 9.62 20.54
C ALA A 59 4.39 10.76 19.65
N ARG A 60 5.72 10.91 19.53
CA ARG A 60 6.33 11.94 18.66
C ARG A 60 6.20 11.56 17.20
N ASN A 61 6.46 10.30 16.87
CA ASN A 61 6.33 9.79 15.52
C ASN A 61 4.89 9.87 15.00
N LEU A 62 3.90 9.54 15.82
CA LEU A 62 2.49 9.67 15.44
C LEU A 62 2.08 11.13 15.20
N ARG A 63 2.58 12.09 16.01
CA ARG A 63 2.35 13.52 15.75
C ARG A 63 2.98 13.96 14.43
N ARG A 64 4.24 13.56 14.18
CA ARG A 64 4.93 13.89 12.93
C ARG A 64 4.23 13.29 11.72
N ALA A 65 3.80 12.04 11.81
CA ALA A 65 3.01 11.38 10.75
C ALA A 65 1.70 12.14 10.48
N GLU A 66 0.98 12.57 11.52
CA GLU A 66 -0.27 13.34 11.34
C GLU A 66 -0.03 14.70 10.67
N GLU A 67 1.05 15.41 11.01
CA GLU A 67 1.44 16.66 10.35
C GLU A 67 1.69 16.48 8.85
N LEU A 68 2.34 15.39 8.45
CA LEU A 68 2.58 15.07 7.03
C LEU A 68 1.28 14.68 6.32
N VAL A 69 0.44 13.87 6.96
CA VAL A 69 -0.87 13.50 6.41
C VAL A 69 -1.75 14.75 6.21
N ALA A 70 -1.70 15.72 7.13
CA ALA A 70 -2.43 16.98 7.00
C ALA A 70 -2.02 17.78 5.75
N GLN A 71 -0.76 17.66 5.33
CA GLN A 71 -0.20 18.33 4.14
C GLN A 71 -0.44 17.56 2.85
N ALA A 72 -0.79 16.27 2.93
CA ALA A 72 -0.83 15.37 1.78
C ALA A 72 -1.88 15.78 0.72
N GLY A 73 -3.09 16.17 1.17
CA GLY A 73 -4.19 16.50 0.27
C GLY A 73 -4.40 15.41 -0.80
N ALA A 74 -4.33 14.14 -0.41
CA ALA A 74 -4.33 12.97 -1.28
C ALA A 74 -5.48 12.02 -0.92
N ASP A 75 -5.80 11.11 -1.82
CA ASP A 75 -6.81 10.06 -1.58
C ASP A 75 -6.26 8.95 -0.69
N LEU A 76 -4.93 8.67 -0.82
CA LEU A 76 -4.19 7.68 -0.05
C LEU A 76 -2.82 8.24 0.38
N ALA A 77 -2.49 8.16 1.66
CA ALA A 77 -1.18 8.51 2.21
C ALA A 77 -0.48 7.26 2.77
N LEU A 78 0.79 7.08 2.39
CA LEU A 78 1.64 5.99 2.87
C LEU A 78 2.62 6.51 3.92
N LEU A 79 2.69 5.79 5.05
CA LEU A 79 3.66 5.96 6.13
C LEU A 79 4.68 4.82 6.05
N PRO A 80 5.95 5.03 6.46
CA PRO A 80 7.01 4.02 6.40
C PRO A 80 6.73 2.74 7.22
N GLU A 81 7.62 1.76 7.10
CA GLU A 81 7.62 0.56 7.95
C GLU A 81 7.86 0.94 9.41
N MET A 82 7.06 0.34 10.31
CA MET A 82 7.10 0.58 11.77
C MET A 82 7.09 2.08 12.10
N PHE A 83 6.22 2.84 11.45
CA PHE A 83 6.21 4.31 11.45
C PHE A 83 6.03 4.93 12.85
N ALA A 84 5.51 4.15 13.80
CA ALA A 84 5.34 4.63 15.18
C ALA A 84 6.62 4.51 16.03
N THR A 85 7.49 3.53 15.75
CA THR A 85 8.61 3.18 16.66
C THR A 85 9.99 3.24 16.03
N GLY A 86 10.09 3.25 14.70
CA GLY A 86 11.29 2.86 13.98
C GLY A 86 11.41 1.34 13.90
N PHE A 87 12.42 0.84 13.17
CA PHE A 87 12.59 -0.59 12.92
C PHE A 87 13.16 -1.31 14.17
N VAL A 88 12.27 -1.69 15.09
CA VAL A 88 12.63 -2.39 16.33
C VAL A 88 12.56 -3.91 16.14
N THR A 89 13.60 -4.63 16.56
CA THR A 89 13.69 -6.10 16.53
C THR A 89 13.55 -6.72 17.91
N GLU A 90 13.69 -5.91 18.98
CA GLU A 90 13.47 -6.30 20.38
C GLU A 90 12.28 -5.53 20.97
N PRO A 91 11.04 -5.80 20.50
CA PRO A 91 9.87 -4.94 20.76
C PRO A 91 9.43 -4.92 22.22
N TRP A 92 9.83 -5.89 23.04
CA TRP A 92 9.54 -5.86 24.50
C TRP A 92 10.31 -4.78 25.26
N ARG A 93 11.34 -4.18 24.66
CA ARG A 93 12.10 -3.06 25.24
C ARG A 93 11.45 -1.71 24.96
N THR A 94 10.50 -1.69 24.04
CA THR A 94 9.87 -0.47 23.55
C THR A 94 8.44 -0.37 24.06
N ALA A 95 8.02 0.83 24.47
CA ALA A 95 6.63 1.11 24.75
C ALA A 95 5.84 1.15 23.44
N LEU A 96 5.35 -0.01 23.01
CA LEU A 96 4.53 -0.14 21.81
C LEU A 96 3.14 0.42 22.08
N PRO A 97 2.56 1.17 21.13
CA PRO A 97 1.13 1.43 21.19
C PRO A 97 0.37 0.11 21.06
N ASP A 98 -0.71 -0.02 21.81
CA ASP A 98 -1.66 -1.12 21.61
C ASP A 98 -2.23 -1.07 20.17
N GLU A 99 -2.51 -2.22 19.55
CA GLU A 99 -3.03 -2.28 18.17
C GLU A 99 -4.32 -1.47 18.03
N GLU A 100 -5.23 -1.57 18.99
CA GLU A 100 -6.50 -0.84 18.92
C GLU A 100 -6.32 0.66 19.14
N GLU A 101 -5.37 1.08 19.98
CA GLU A 101 -5.00 2.49 20.14
C GLU A 101 -4.40 3.06 18.85
N LEU A 102 -3.49 2.31 18.20
CA LEU A 102 -2.92 2.67 16.91
C LEU A 102 -3.99 2.77 15.81
N LEU A 103 -4.85 1.76 15.72
CA LEU A 103 -5.97 1.77 14.78
C LEU A 103 -6.95 2.90 15.05
N ALA A 104 -7.22 3.20 16.31
CA ALA A 104 -8.06 4.34 16.68
C ALA A 104 -7.43 5.67 16.21
N TRP A 105 -6.10 5.83 16.37
CA TRP A 105 -5.37 6.98 15.82
C TRP A 105 -5.46 7.03 14.30
N MET A 106 -5.17 5.92 13.59
CA MET A 106 -5.26 5.86 12.13
C MET A 106 -6.67 6.20 11.62
N ARG A 107 -7.71 5.66 12.26
CA ARG A 107 -9.12 5.94 11.90
C ARG A 107 -9.48 7.41 12.10
N ARG A 108 -9.07 8.03 13.22
CA ARG A 108 -9.30 9.45 13.49
C ARG A 108 -8.61 10.31 12.46
N THR A 109 -7.34 10.05 12.17
CA THR A 109 -6.52 10.78 11.20
C THR A 109 -7.07 10.61 9.79
N ALA A 110 -7.39 9.39 9.35
CA ALA A 110 -7.98 9.12 8.04
C ALA A 110 -9.31 9.88 7.84
N ARG A 111 -10.17 9.87 8.85
CA ARG A 111 -11.45 10.59 8.83
C ARG A 111 -11.25 12.09 8.80
N ARG A 112 -10.35 12.63 9.65
CA ARG A 112 -10.08 14.06 9.78
C ARG A 112 -9.64 14.69 8.46
N TYR A 113 -8.76 14.00 7.75
CA TYR A 113 -8.18 14.51 6.50
C TYR A 113 -8.83 13.92 5.24
N ALA A 114 -9.88 13.10 5.39
CA ALA A 114 -10.58 12.41 4.30
C ALA A 114 -9.62 11.63 3.38
N THR A 115 -8.55 11.04 3.95
CA THR A 115 -7.44 10.36 3.28
C THR A 115 -7.31 8.95 3.82
N ALA A 116 -7.26 7.92 2.96
CA ALA A 116 -6.91 6.57 3.41
C ALA A 116 -5.45 6.53 3.88
N LEU A 117 -5.16 5.78 4.93
CA LEU A 117 -3.80 5.63 5.48
C LEU A 117 -3.30 4.21 5.31
N ALA A 118 -2.05 4.08 4.86
CA ALA A 118 -1.33 2.82 4.79
C ALA A 118 0.03 2.95 5.48
N GLY A 119 0.45 1.91 6.21
CA GLY A 119 1.73 1.90 6.92
C GLY A 119 1.86 0.64 7.75
N SER A 120 3.06 0.30 8.25
CA SER A 120 3.18 -0.85 9.14
C SER A 120 3.59 -0.46 10.56
N ALA A 121 3.26 -1.32 11.50
CA ALA A 121 3.65 -1.18 12.89
C ALA A 121 3.92 -2.55 13.52
N VAL A 122 4.63 -2.52 14.65
CA VAL A 122 4.80 -3.69 15.50
C VAL A 122 3.51 -3.92 16.29
N VAL A 123 3.01 -5.15 16.24
CA VAL A 123 1.85 -5.57 17.04
C VAL A 123 2.15 -6.89 17.75
N ARG A 124 1.50 -7.11 18.89
CA ARG A 124 1.58 -8.39 19.58
C ARG A 124 0.81 -9.46 18.82
N SER A 125 1.38 -10.64 18.69
CA SER A 125 0.79 -11.81 18.02
C SER A 125 1.03 -13.07 18.85
N GLY A 126 0.13 -13.36 19.78
CA GLY A 126 0.34 -14.39 20.80
C GLY A 126 1.55 -14.04 21.68
N ASP A 127 2.48 -14.99 21.82
CA ASP A 127 3.72 -14.82 22.59
C ASP A 127 4.83 -14.10 21.81
N ARG A 128 4.59 -13.78 20.55
CA ARG A 128 5.54 -13.10 19.64
C ARG A 128 4.95 -11.78 19.12
N PHE A 129 5.58 -11.21 18.10
CA PHE A 129 5.18 -9.98 17.45
C PHE A 129 4.99 -10.19 15.96
N ALA A 130 4.26 -9.29 15.32
CA ALA A 130 4.15 -9.21 13.88
C ALA A 130 4.49 -7.79 13.41
N ASN A 131 5.13 -7.69 12.26
CA ASN A 131 5.28 -6.45 11.51
C ASN A 131 4.04 -6.36 10.61
N ARG A 132 3.02 -5.65 11.09
CA ARG A 132 1.69 -5.62 10.49
C ARG A 132 1.48 -4.35 9.70
N PHE A 133 1.22 -4.51 8.41
CA PHE A 133 0.72 -3.46 7.54
C PHE A 133 -0.77 -3.25 7.79
N PHE A 134 -1.16 -1.98 7.87
CA PHE A 134 -2.54 -1.55 7.98
C PHE A 134 -2.92 -0.73 6.75
N PHE A 135 -4.14 -0.93 6.25
CA PHE A 135 -4.79 -0.05 5.31
C PHE A 135 -6.10 0.42 5.93
N VAL A 136 -6.21 1.70 6.24
CA VAL A 136 -7.35 2.27 6.97
C VAL A 136 -8.07 3.28 6.11
N ARG A 137 -9.37 3.06 5.87
CA ARG A 137 -10.21 3.96 5.07
C ARG A 137 -10.76 5.13 5.89
N PRO A 138 -11.06 6.29 5.27
CA PRO A 138 -11.76 7.39 5.94
C PRO A 138 -13.11 6.98 6.55
N ALA A 139 -13.80 6.01 5.93
CA ALA A 139 -15.04 5.43 6.46
C ALA A 139 -14.85 4.49 7.67
N GLY A 140 -13.58 4.20 8.06
CA GLY A 140 -13.24 3.43 9.26
C GLY A 140 -12.93 1.95 9.06
N GLY A 141 -13.11 1.39 7.84
CA GLY A 141 -12.69 0.01 7.53
C GLY A 141 -11.16 -0.12 7.56
N ALA A 142 -10.66 -1.26 8.04
CA ALA A 142 -9.22 -1.54 8.13
C ALA A 142 -8.91 -2.96 7.65
N GLU A 143 -7.97 -3.07 6.71
CA GLU A 143 -7.34 -4.33 6.31
C GLU A 143 -5.97 -4.45 6.95
N ARG A 144 -5.54 -5.71 7.12
CA ARG A 144 -4.27 -6.08 7.76
C ARG A 144 -3.50 -7.04 6.88
N TYR A 145 -2.18 -6.85 6.80
CA TYR A 145 -1.26 -7.79 6.18
C TYR A 145 -0.04 -7.94 7.08
N ASP A 146 0.28 -9.15 7.52
CA ASP A 146 1.50 -9.43 8.27
C ASP A 146 2.63 -9.72 7.30
N LYS A 147 3.77 -9.04 7.47
CA LYS A 147 4.98 -9.19 6.66
C LYS A 147 5.33 -10.67 6.47
N ARG A 148 5.42 -11.09 5.22
CA ARG A 148 5.69 -12.49 4.86
C ARG A 148 7.16 -12.87 5.05
N HIS A 149 8.07 -12.00 4.62
CA HIS A 149 9.50 -12.27 4.62
C HIS A 149 10.18 -11.39 5.66
N LEU A 150 10.47 -12.01 6.80
CA LEU A 150 11.17 -11.35 7.89
C LEU A 150 12.63 -11.10 7.52
N PHE A 151 13.18 -9.98 7.97
CA PHE A 151 14.57 -9.62 7.72
C PHE A 151 15.50 -10.28 8.74
N SER A 152 15.81 -11.57 8.52
CA SER A 152 16.64 -12.40 9.41
C SER A 152 18.04 -11.85 9.63
N ILE A 153 18.64 -11.19 8.61
CA ILE A 153 19.94 -10.53 8.75
C ILE A 153 19.91 -9.42 9.83
N GLY A 154 18.75 -8.80 10.03
CA GLY A 154 18.51 -7.81 11.06
C GLY A 154 17.94 -8.38 12.35
N GLY A 155 17.78 -9.71 12.47
CA GLY A 155 17.28 -10.36 13.69
C GLY A 155 15.75 -10.33 13.84
N GLU A 156 15.00 -9.90 12.82
CA GLU A 156 13.53 -9.79 12.93
C GLU A 156 12.87 -11.15 13.20
N ASP A 157 13.38 -12.24 12.61
CA ASP A 157 12.84 -13.59 12.76
C ASP A 157 13.02 -14.20 14.17
N ALA A 158 13.90 -13.66 14.98
CA ALA A 158 14.08 -14.11 16.36
C ALA A 158 12.80 -13.91 17.21
N HIS A 159 12.06 -12.83 16.96
CA HIS A 159 10.96 -12.40 17.84
C HIS A 159 9.64 -12.16 17.10
N PHE A 160 9.68 -12.06 15.77
CA PHE A 160 8.48 -11.86 14.95
C PHE A 160 7.99 -13.15 14.33
N VAL A 161 6.70 -13.20 14.03
CA VAL A 161 6.08 -14.26 13.23
C VAL A 161 5.86 -13.78 11.81
N ALA A 162 6.19 -14.62 10.84
CA ALA A 162 5.92 -14.33 9.43
C ALA A 162 4.43 -14.49 9.10
N GLY A 163 3.90 -13.57 8.33
CA GLY A 163 2.56 -13.67 7.75
C GLY A 163 2.44 -14.92 6.84
N ARG A 164 1.22 -15.41 6.67
CA ARG A 164 0.94 -16.60 5.85
C ARG A 164 0.11 -16.29 4.62
N TRP A 165 -0.65 -15.22 4.66
CA TRP A 165 -1.65 -14.91 3.65
C TRP A 165 -1.27 -13.67 2.86
N ARG A 166 -1.42 -13.76 1.55
CA ARG A 166 -1.34 -12.63 0.65
C ARG A 166 -2.69 -11.91 0.68
N VAL A 167 -2.65 -10.60 0.82
CA VAL A 167 -3.84 -9.76 0.92
C VAL A 167 -3.88 -8.84 -0.30
N VAL A 168 -5.06 -8.59 -0.83
CA VAL A 168 -5.30 -7.54 -1.83
C VAL A 168 -6.38 -6.63 -1.27
N VAL A 169 -6.14 -5.33 -1.31
CA VAL A 169 -7.03 -4.29 -0.78
C VAL A 169 -7.66 -3.54 -1.94
N GLU A 170 -8.98 -3.40 -1.93
CA GLU A 170 -9.70 -2.58 -2.93
C GLU A 170 -10.03 -1.21 -2.35
N TYR A 171 -9.62 -0.15 -3.07
CA TYR A 171 -9.93 1.23 -2.70
C TYR A 171 -9.88 2.15 -3.92
N GLY A 172 -10.90 3.04 -4.04
CA GLY A 172 -10.95 4.05 -5.08
C GLY A 172 -10.86 3.53 -6.52
N GLY A 173 -11.40 2.33 -6.78
CA GLY A 173 -11.39 1.69 -8.09
C GLY A 173 -10.06 1.00 -8.47
N LEU A 174 -9.09 0.95 -7.56
CA LEU A 174 -7.83 0.23 -7.71
C LEU A 174 -7.69 -0.89 -6.68
N ARG A 175 -6.95 -1.93 -7.05
CA ARG A 175 -6.61 -3.07 -6.20
C ARG A 175 -5.13 -2.98 -5.83
N PHE A 176 -4.83 -3.07 -4.55
CA PHE A 176 -3.49 -2.88 -3.99
C PHE A 176 -2.94 -4.15 -3.37
N LEU A 177 -1.71 -4.51 -3.69
CA LEU A 177 -0.94 -5.52 -2.99
C LEU A 177 -0.05 -4.84 -1.93
N PRO A 178 -0.34 -4.96 -0.62
CA PRO A 178 0.56 -4.49 0.42
C PRO A 178 1.80 -5.37 0.54
N LEU A 179 2.95 -4.73 0.69
CA LEU A 179 4.25 -5.34 0.98
C LEU A 179 4.95 -4.55 2.09
N VAL A 180 5.75 -5.24 2.89
CA VAL A 180 6.59 -4.60 3.90
C VAL A 180 8.06 -4.88 3.61
N CYS A 181 8.77 -3.83 3.22
CA CYS A 181 10.23 -3.75 3.11
C CYS A 181 10.88 -4.97 2.41
N TYR A 182 11.37 -5.93 3.17
CA TYR A 182 12.08 -7.11 2.66
C TYR A 182 11.23 -7.97 1.72
N ASP A 183 9.90 -7.92 1.80
CA ASP A 183 8.99 -8.59 0.85
C ASP A 183 9.28 -8.19 -0.60
N LEU A 184 9.75 -6.95 -0.83
CA LEU A 184 10.08 -6.44 -2.16
C LEU A 184 11.17 -7.28 -2.87
N ARG A 185 11.99 -8.02 -2.13
CA ARG A 185 13.03 -8.90 -2.71
C ARG A 185 12.50 -10.21 -3.28
N PHE A 186 11.24 -10.55 -3.04
CA PHE A 186 10.68 -11.86 -3.38
C PHE A 186 9.69 -11.79 -4.55
N PRO A 187 10.15 -11.91 -5.82
CA PRO A 187 9.31 -11.73 -7.00
C PRO A 187 8.15 -12.75 -7.07
N VAL A 188 8.34 -13.96 -6.56
CA VAL A 188 7.28 -14.98 -6.54
C VAL A 188 6.10 -14.54 -5.67
N TRP A 189 6.37 -13.87 -4.54
CA TRP A 189 5.34 -13.33 -3.67
C TRP A 189 4.62 -12.14 -4.28
N CYS A 190 5.37 -11.30 -4.99
CA CYS A 190 4.86 -10.12 -5.67
C CYS A 190 4.12 -10.42 -6.99
N ARG A 191 4.23 -11.65 -7.54
CA ARG A 191 3.70 -11.97 -8.86
C ARG A 191 2.22 -11.60 -8.99
N CYS A 192 1.91 -10.73 -9.95
CA CYS A 192 0.54 -10.40 -10.33
C CYS A 192 -0.13 -11.58 -11.02
N ARG A 193 -1.33 -11.90 -10.58
CA ARG A 193 -2.19 -12.94 -11.14
C ARG A 193 -3.47 -12.30 -11.70
N SER A 194 -3.36 -11.11 -12.25
CA SER A 194 -4.48 -10.23 -12.64
C SER A 194 -5.38 -9.87 -11.46
N ASP A 195 -4.82 -9.83 -10.26
CA ASP A 195 -5.53 -9.67 -9.00
C ASP A 195 -5.24 -8.34 -8.30
N TYR A 196 -4.25 -7.56 -8.76
CA TYR A 196 -3.99 -6.21 -8.29
C TYR A 196 -3.51 -5.28 -9.41
N ASP A 197 -3.59 -3.97 -9.17
CA ASP A 197 -3.27 -2.90 -10.10
C ASP A 197 -2.05 -2.09 -9.64
N ALA A 198 -1.76 -2.12 -8.35
CA ALA A 198 -0.62 -1.43 -7.74
C ALA A 198 -0.05 -2.19 -6.55
N ILE A 199 1.27 -2.05 -6.31
CA ILE A 199 1.95 -2.49 -5.10
C ILE A 199 2.09 -1.28 -4.17
N LEU A 200 1.76 -1.45 -2.88
CA LEU A 200 2.09 -0.52 -1.80
C LEU A 200 3.22 -1.12 -0.97
N CYS A 201 4.41 -0.54 -1.04
CA CYS A 201 5.57 -1.03 -0.28
C CYS A 201 6.00 0.02 0.76
N VAL A 202 5.91 -0.34 2.04
CA VAL A 202 6.38 0.51 3.14
C VAL A 202 7.69 -0.04 3.70
N ALA A 203 8.69 0.83 3.96
CA ALA A 203 10.03 0.36 4.26
C ALA A 203 10.77 1.20 5.30
N SER A 204 11.71 0.52 5.97
CA SER A 204 12.88 1.08 6.65
C SER A 204 14.13 0.50 5.95
N TRP A 205 14.42 1.01 4.74
CA TRP A 205 15.46 0.46 3.87
C TRP A 205 16.75 1.26 3.99
N PRO A 206 17.84 0.69 4.54
CA PRO A 206 19.06 1.43 4.82
C PRO A 206 19.81 1.94 3.58
N ALA A 207 20.43 3.10 3.72
CA ALA A 207 21.15 3.81 2.65
C ALA A 207 22.24 2.99 1.92
N PRO A 208 23.02 2.10 2.56
CA PRO A 208 23.99 1.27 1.83
C PRO A 208 23.38 0.36 0.78
N ARG A 209 22.07 0.13 0.84
CA ARG A 209 21.33 -0.70 -0.11
C ARG A 209 20.33 0.10 -0.96
N ARG A 210 20.48 1.44 -1.05
CA ARG A 210 19.55 2.33 -1.76
C ARG A 210 19.35 1.97 -3.24
N GLU A 211 20.44 1.58 -3.93
CA GLU A 211 20.33 1.18 -5.35
C GLU A 211 19.52 -0.08 -5.54
N VAL A 212 19.56 -0.99 -4.58
CA VAL A 212 18.70 -2.19 -4.60
C VAL A 212 17.24 -1.80 -4.43
N TRP A 213 16.93 -0.87 -3.52
CA TRP A 213 15.57 -0.34 -3.32
C TRP A 213 15.01 0.27 -4.61
N ARG A 214 15.72 1.21 -5.20
CA ARG A 214 15.35 1.89 -6.44
C ARG A 214 15.15 0.90 -7.61
N THR A 215 16.09 -0.03 -7.77
CA THR A 215 16.04 -1.06 -8.81
C THR A 215 14.83 -1.98 -8.63
N LEU A 216 14.57 -2.44 -7.41
CA LEU A 216 13.48 -3.37 -7.15
C LEU A 216 12.10 -2.72 -7.30
N LEU A 217 11.90 -1.45 -6.93
CA LEU A 217 10.65 -0.75 -7.20
C LEU A 217 10.33 -0.76 -8.69
N ARG A 218 11.30 -0.39 -9.53
CA ARG A 218 11.15 -0.39 -11.00
C ARG A 218 10.94 -1.80 -11.56
N ALA A 219 11.71 -2.78 -11.09
CA ALA A 219 11.58 -4.16 -11.53
C ALA A 219 10.19 -4.73 -11.22
N ARG A 220 9.65 -4.47 -10.02
CA ARG A 220 8.29 -4.92 -9.66
C ARG A 220 7.21 -4.28 -10.51
N ALA A 221 7.37 -3.01 -10.87
CA ALA A 221 6.45 -2.32 -11.77
C ALA A 221 6.44 -2.96 -13.16
N ILE A 222 7.62 -3.14 -13.76
CA ILE A 222 7.78 -3.67 -15.12
C ILE A 222 7.30 -5.12 -15.22
N GLU A 223 7.78 -6.00 -14.33
CA GLU A 223 7.50 -7.44 -14.42
C GLU A 223 6.04 -7.81 -14.12
N ASN A 224 5.31 -6.95 -13.38
CA ASN A 224 3.92 -7.17 -13.02
C ASN A 224 2.96 -6.25 -13.79
N GLN A 225 3.48 -5.34 -14.62
CA GLN A 225 2.70 -4.36 -15.37
C GLN A 225 1.71 -3.60 -14.49
N CYS A 226 2.22 -3.09 -13.35
CA CYS A 226 1.42 -2.42 -12.32
C CYS A 226 2.12 -1.15 -11.84
N TYR A 227 1.41 -0.28 -11.15
CA TYR A 227 2.04 0.80 -10.39
C TYR A 227 2.79 0.25 -9.17
N VAL A 228 3.87 0.94 -8.77
CA VAL A 228 4.54 0.67 -7.49
C VAL A 228 4.64 1.97 -6.70
N VAL A 229 4.07 1.99 -5.51
CA VAL A 229 4.08 3.10 -4.57
C VAL A 229 4.95 2.68 -3.39
N GLY A 230 6.19 3.15 -3.37
CA GLY A 230 7.19 2.77 -2.37
C GLY A 230 7.50 3.94 -1.43
N VAL A 231 7.20 3.82 -0.14
CA VAL A 231 7.61 4.80 0.88
C VAL A 231 8.71 4.21 1.75
N ASN A 232 9.80 4.96 1.92
CA ASN A 232 10.88 4.66 2.83
C ASN A 232 11.01 5.78 3.85
N ARG A 233 11.62 5.50 5.00
CA ARG A 233 12.04 6.53 5.95
C ARG A 233 13.32 7.23 5.52
N THR A 234 13.59 8.38 6.09
CA THR A 234 14.90 9.06 6.07
C THR A 234 15.48 9.17 7.49
N GLY A 235 16.64 9.80 7.64
CA GLY A 235 17.31 10.03 8.92
C GLY A 235 18.03 8.80 9.46
N ASP A 236 18.26 8.77 10.75
CA ASP A 236 19.09 7.77 11.41
C ASP A 236 18.29 6.96 12.46
N ASP A 237 18.75 5.76 12.73
CA ASP A 237 18.49 5.01 13.94
C ASP A 237 19.83 4.64 14.59
N PRO A 238 19.90 3.96 15.74
CA PRO A 238 21.17 3.65 16.40
C PRO A 238 22.19 2.86 15.55
N TRP A 239 21.75 2.22 14.46
CA TRP A 239 22.58 1.32 13.66
C TRP A 239 22.66 1.68 12.18
N ASN A 240 21.70 2.43 11.66
CA ASN A 240 21.55 2.65 10.23
C ASN A 240 21.26 4.10 9.90
N HIS A 241 21.78 4.53 8.74
CA HIS A 241 21.33 5.72 8.03
C HIS A 241 20.33 5.34 6.93
N TYR A 242 19.31 6.17 6.71
CA TYR A 242 18.26 5.99 5.71
C TYR A 242 18.20 7.17 4.76
N ALA A 243 18.28 6.90 3.48
CA ALA A 243 18.39 7.93 2.44
C ALA A 243 17.05 8.36 1.85
N GLY A 244 15.92 7.88 2.37
CA GLY A 244 14.62 8.13 1.75
C GLY A 244 14.47 7.36 0.45
N ASP A 245 14.55 8.04 -0.69
CA ASP A 245 14.35 7.46 -2.03
C ASP A 245 12.95 6.85 -2.20
N SER A 246 11.94 7.42 -1.55
CA SER A 246 10.55 7.04 -1.78
C SER A 246 10.18 7.35 -3.23
N ALA A 247 9.41 6.49 -3.87
CA ALA A 247 9.06 6.68 -5.28
C ALA A 247 7.68 6.12 -5.63
N VAL A 248 7.05 6.74 -6.63
CA VAL A 248 5.93 6.18 -7.36
C VAL A 248 6.40 5.87 -8.77
N VAL A 249 6.26 4.62 -9.19
CA VAL A 249 6.72 4.12 -10.49
C VAL A 249 5.52 3.60 -11.27
N ASP A 250 5.43 3.95 -12.56
CA ASP A 250 4.40 3.45 -13.45
C ASP A 250 4.69 2.02 -13.94
N PHE A 251 3.71 1.42 -14.60
CA PHE A 251 3.77 0.05 -15.14
C PHE A 251 4.81 -0.15 -16.26
N LYS A 252 5.45 0.92 -16.74
CA LYS A 252 6.57 0.89 -17.70
C LYS A 252 7.93 1.03 -17.01
N GLY A 253 7.93 1.21 -15.68
CA GLY A 253 9.13 1.45 -14.89
C GLY A 253 9.57 2.91 -14.86
N THR A 254 8.74 3.85 -15.34
CA THR A 254 9.02 5.28 -15.31
C THR A 254 8.64 5.86 -13.96
N PRO A 255 9.52 6.61 -13.28
CA PRO A 255 9.15 7.31 -12.08
C PRO A 255 8.14 8.43 -12.37
N LEU A 256 7.00 8.41 -11.67
CA LEU A 256 6.04 9.50 -11.63
C LEU A 256 6.40 10.52 -10.53
N CYS A 257 7.10 10.06 -9.50
CA CYS A 257 7.65 10.84 -8.41
C CYS A 257 8.85 10.10 -7.82
N GLU A 258 9.93 10.81 -7.53
CA GLU A 258 11.09 10.33 -6.78
C GLU A 258 11.42 11.36 -5.70
N ALA A 259 11.49 10.91 -4.44
CA ALA A 259 11.93 11.73 -3.32
C ALA A 259 13.46 11.67 -3.21
N ASP A 260 14.04 12.75 -2.74
CA ASP A 260 15.43 12.80 -2.27
C ASP A 260 15.55 12.33 -0.80
N ALA A 261 16.62 12.70 -0.11
CA ALA A 261 16.84 12.36 1.29
C ALA A 261 16.06 13.27 2.27
N SER A 262 15.34 14.29 1.79
CA SER A 262 14.61 15.23 2.64
C SER A 262 13.34 14.62 3.24
N GLU A 263 12.94 15.11 4.40
CA GLU A 263 11.59 14.84 4.92
C GLU A 263 10.54 15.62 4.13
N GLY A 264 9.38 15.01 3.94
CA GLY A 264 8.29 15.70 3.27
C GLY A 264 7.20 14.80 2.76
N VAL A 265 6.29 15.40 2.02
CA VAL A 265 5.19 14.74 1.33
C VAL A 265 5.42 14.83 -0.17
N PHE A 266 5.61 13.69 -0.79
CA PHE A 266 5.81 13.55 -2.23
C PHE A 266 4.57 12.92 -2.85
N THR A 267 4.04 13.47 -3.93
CA THR A 267 2.75 13.04 -4.46
C THR A 267 2.82 12.66 -5.94
N ALA A 268 2.02 11.68 -6.33
CA ALA A 268 1.78 11.33 -7.73
C ALA A 268 0.32 10.93 -7.95
N ARG A 269 -0.06 10.76 -9.22
CA ARG A 269 -1.38 10.27 -9.60
C ARG A 269 -1.26 8.89 -10.25
N LEU A 270 -2.15 8.00 -9.84
CA LEU A 270 -2.33 6.69 -10.46
C LEU A 270 -3.55 6.79 -11.40
N ASP A 271 -3.31 6.65 -12.70
CA ASP A 271 -4.33 6.71 -13.74
C ASP A 271 -4.79 5.30 -14.10
N ARG A 272 -6.04 4.99 -13.78
CA ARG A 272 -6.65 3.69 -14.08
C ARG A 272 -6.75 3.44 -15.59
N GLU A 273 -7.14 4.46 -16.35
CA GLU A 273 -7.31 4.30 -17.79
C GLU A 273 -5.98 4.08 -18.51
N ALA A 274 -4.89 4.70 -18.01
CA ALA A 274 -3.56 4.48 -18.54
C ALA A 274 -3.06 3.04 -18.29
N LEU A 275 -3.44 2.45 -17.14
CA LEU A 275 -3.10 1.07 -16.81
C LEU A 275 -3.87 0.04 -17.66
N ASP A 276 -5.10 0.36 -18.04
CA ASP A 276 -5.98 -0.54 -18.82
C ASP A 276 -5.68 -0.51 -20.33
N ARG A 277 -4.90 0.46 -20.84
CA ARG A 277 -4.43 0.61 -22.23
C ARG A 277 -3.17 -0.19 -22.52
#